data_535a5c1d700cab8c34bdd7167241d238
#
_entry.id   535a5c1d700cab8c34bdd7167241d238
#
_cell.length_a   1.000
_cell.length_b   1.000
_cell.length_c   1.000
_cell.angle_alpha   90.00
_cell.angle_beta   90.00
_cell.angle_gamma   90.00
#
_symmetry.space_group_name_H-M   'P 1'
#
loop_
_entity.id
_entity.type
_entity.pdbx_description
1 polymer ?
#
loop_
_entity_poly.entity_id
_entity_poly.type
_entity_poly.pdbx_seq_one_letter_code
_entity_poly.pdbx_strand_id
1 'polypeptide(L)'
;MFLEEYDVIVVGAGHAGSEAAAAAANLGSKTLLVTMSLQNIAQMSCNPAMGGIAKGQIVREIDALGGYSGIVSDRTAIQFKMLNKSKGPAMWSPRVQSDRMRFAEEWRMMLEGTPNLDFYQEMVKGLIIENGKIKGIKTSLGVEIRSKSVVLTNGTFLNGLIHIGEKQFGGGRAGESAATGITEDLVKVGFESGRMKTGTPPRVDGRSLDYSKMNEEKGDAKPDKFSYSDLTTPLTHQRSCHMTYTSLDVHDILREGFDRSPMFNGRIKSLGPRYCPSIEDKINRFADKERHQLFVEPEGWNTCEVYVNGFSTSLPEDIQFKALRSVVGFENVKFFRPGYAIEYDYFPPTQLKHTLETKLVEGLYFAGQINGTTGYEEAASQGLMAGINAHLKVHEKAPLILKRDEAYIGVLIDDLITKGTEEPYRMFTSRAEYRTLLRQDNADFRLTPMSHEIGLASEARLRRMEKKLNESEKMVAFFRETSVSVAETNPILEAKETAPITQGDKMFKVFSRPQIDLEDMMKFEKVKEYIEANDVDQEILEQAEIQVKYSGYIEKERNNADKLTRLEEVKIPENFDYNKIKSMSIEAKQKLSKIRPVTISQASRISGVSPSDISVLLIYMGR
;
A
#
# COMPACT_ATOMS: atom_id res chain seq x y z
N MET A 1 35.97 3.91 10.25
CA MET A 1 35.23 2.99 9.39
C MET A 1 34.43 3.77 8.37
N PHE A 2 33.57 4.70 8.76
CA PHE A 2 32.83 5.59 7.88
C PHE A 2 33.50 6.96 7.88
N LEU A 3 34.38 7.20 6.93
CA LEU A 3 35.18 8.43 6.83
C LEU A 3 34.47 9.54 6.07
N GLU A 4 33.41 9.19 5.29
CA GLU A 4 32.70 10.11 4.44
C GLU A 4 31.25 10.26 4.87
N GLU A 5 30.71 11.45 4.67
CA GLU A 5 29.30 11.75 4.89
C GLU A 5 28.44 11.12 3.78
N TYR A 6 27.31 10.53 4.14
CA TYR A 6 26.29 10.08 3.21
C TYR A 6 25.32 11.21 2.87
N ASP A 7 24.73 11.15 1.68
CA ASP A 7 23.62 12.04 1.33
C ASP A 7 22.36 11.64 2.09
N VAL A 8 22.05 10.34 2.07
CA VAL A 8 20.86 9.78 2.71
C VAL A 8 21.23 8.53 3.51
N ILE A 9 20.82 8.44 4.77
CA ILE A 9 20.81 7.20 5.53
C ILE A 9 19.37 6.73 5.72
N VAL A 10 19.11 5.46 5.40
CA VAL A 10 17.82 4.80 5.64
C VAL A 10 17.96 3.81 6.79
N VAL A 11 17.16 3.97 7.82
CA VAL A 11 17.17 3.13 9.03
C VAL A 11 16.01 2.14 8.99
N GLY A 12 16.34 0.85 8.90
CA GLY A 12 15.39 -0.24 8.73
C GLY A 12 15.26 -0.65 7.25
N ALA A 13 15.29 -1.96 6.99
CA ALA A 13 15.20 -2.53 5.66
C ALA A 13 13.89 -3.33 5.46
N GLY A 14 12.78 -2.88 6.03
CA GLY A 14 11.44 -3.36 5.69
C GLY A 14 10.98 -2.80 4.34
N HIS A 15 9.72 -3.00 3.97
CA HIS A 15 9.18 -2.54 2.67
C HIS A 15 9.40 -1.03 2.45
N ALA A 16 9.23 -0.21 3.49
CA ALA A 16 9.47 1.23 3.40
C ALA A 16 10.95 1.55 3.19
N GLY A 17 11.84 0.94 3.99
CA GLY A 17 13.26 1.22 3.91
C GLY A 17 13.89 0.72 2.61
N SER A 18 13.46 -0.42 2.11
CA SER A 18 13.93 -0.97 0.84
C SER A 18 13.58 -0.06 -0.34
N GLU A 19 12.34 0.43 -0.42
CA GLU A 19 11.95 1.39 -1.47
C GLU A 19 12.63 2.75 -1.29
N ALA A 20 12.78 3.26 -0.07
CA ALA A 20 13.43 4.53 0.19
C ALA A 20 14.91 4.51 -0.23
N ALA A 21 15.63 3.44 0.13
CA ALA A 21 17.04 3.26 -0.21
C ALA A 21 17.23 3.12 -1.72
N ALA A 22 16.43 2.27 -2.37
CA ALA A 22 16.47 2.11 -3.82
C ALA A 22 16.21 3.44 -4.55
N ALA A 23 15.17 4.19 -4.14
CA ALA A 23 14.82 5.45 -4.77
C ALA A 23 15.93 6.50 -4.64
N ALA A 24 16.44 6.74 -3.44
CA ALA A 24 17.49 7.72 -3.20
C ALA A 24 18.78 7.37 -3.96
N ALA A 25 19.18 6.10 -3.95
CA ALA A 25 20.38 5.61 -4.62
C ALA A 25 20.25 5.66 -6.16
N ASN A 26 19.12 5.24 -6.73
CA ASN A 26 18.88 5.30 -8.18
C ASN A 26 18.82 6.74 -8.70
N LEU A 27 18.38 7.69 -7.88
CA LEU A 27 18.44 9.12 -8.21
C LEU A 27 19.86 9.72 -8.13
N GLY A 28 20.84 8.98 -7.61
CA GLY A 28 22.26 9.37 -7.56
C GLY A 28 22.76 9.83 -6.20
N SER A 29 21.97 9.76 -5.12
CA SER A 29 22.44 10.03 -3.77
C SER A 29 23.34 8.89 -3.24
N LYS A 30 24.46 9.23 -2.62
CA LYS A 30 25.25 8.28 -1.84
C LYS A 30 24.42 7.85 -0.62
N THR A 31 23.91 6.63 -0.66
CA THR A 31 22.90 6.13 0.27
C THR A 31 23.43 4.98 1.12
N LEU A 32 23.15 4.98 2.42
CA LEU A 32 23.43 3.88 3.33
C LEU A 32 22.14 3.29 3.86
N LEU A 33 21.95 1.99 3.68
CA LEU A 33 20.86 1.23 4.30
C LEU A 33 21.37 0.52 5.55
N VAL A 34 20.86 0.92 6.72
CA VAL A 34 21.23 0.32 8.01
C VAL A 34 20.09 -0.55 8.51
N THR A 35 20.39 -1.81 8.79
CA THR A 35 19.40 -2.78 9.27
C THR A 35 20.00 -3.74 10.28
N MET A 36 19.18 -4.26 11.20
CA MET A 36 19.62 -5.27 12.17
C MET A 36 19.89 -6.64 11.52
N SER A 37 19.30 -6.92 10.37
CA SER A 37 19.47 -8.19 9.65
C SER A 37 19.37 -7.99 8.15
N LEU A 38 20.45 -8.27 7.44
CA LEU A 38 20.47 -8.28 5.97
C LEU A 38 19.68 -9.47 5.39
N GLN A 39 19.48 -10.55 6.16
CA GLN A 39 18.71 -11.71 5.73
C GLN A 39 17.21 -11.46 5.73
N ASN A 40 16.76 -10.46 6.48
CA ASN A 40 15.34 -10.14 6.68
C ASN A 40 14.88 -8.89 5.91
N ILE A 41 15.65 -8.47 4.89
CA ILE A 41 15.27 -7.34 4.02
C ILE A 41 13.88 -7.59 3.43
N ALA A 42 12.98 -6.61 3.56
CA ALA A 42 11.60 -6.64 3.08
C ALA A 42 10.81 -7.91 3.44
N GLN A 43 11.16 -8.58 4.53
CA GLN A 43 10.51 -9.81 4.94
C GLN A 43 9.00 -9.60 5.19
N MET A 44 8.17 -10.45 4.60
CA MET A 44 6.74 -10.49 4.84
C MET A 44 6.43 -11.07 6.22
N SER A 45 6.26 -10.20 7.22
CA SER A 45 6.03 -10.60 8.62
C SER A 45 4.60 -11.08 8.87
N CYS A 46 3.66 -10.65 8.05
CA CYS A 46 2.25 -11.01 8.09
C CYS A 46 1.91 -11.95 6.92
N ASN A 47 0.78 -11.76 6.23
CA ASN A 47 0.42 -12.60 5.09
C ASN A 47 1.45 -12.51 3.95
N PRO A 48 1.76 -13.62 3.26
CA PRO A 48 2.72 -13.63 2.17
C PRO A 48 2.05 -13.17 0.85
N ALA A 49 1.53 -11.95 0.83
CA ALA A 49 0.82 -11.40 -0.33
C ALA A 49 1.02 -9.90 -0.48
N MET A 50 1.06 -9.44 -1.71
CA MET A 50 1.07 -8.03 -2.11
C MET A 50 -0.19 -7.66 -2.87
N GLY A 51 -0.69 -6.44 -2.67
CA GLY A 51 -1.87 -5.92 -3.33
C GLY A 51 -3.19 -6.28 -2.64
N GLY A 52 -4.25 -6.36 -3.43
CA GLY A 52 -5.62 -6.44 -2.95
C GLY A 52 -6.34 -5.09 -3.03
N ILE A 53 -7.54 -5.00 -2.44
CA ILE A 53 -8.43 -3.84 -2.57
C ILE A 53 -7.73 -2.54 -2.18
N ALA A 54 -7.67 -1.58 -3.10
CA ALA A 54 -6.93 -0.32 -3.05
C ALA A 54 -5.40 -0.47 -3.00
N LYS A 55 -4.89 -1.56 -2.48
CA LYS A 55 -3.46 -1.81 -2.31
C LYS A 55 -2.79 -2.22 -3.62
N GLY A 56 -3.48 -2.97 -4.47
CA GLY A 56 -3.02 -3.28 -5.81
C GLY A 56 -2.78 -2.03 -6.66
N GLN A 57 -3.63 -1.01 -6.50
CA GLN A 57 -3.44 0.30 -7.12
C GLN A 57 -2.15 0.97 -6.63
N ILE A 58 -1.88 0.92 -5.32
CA ILE A 58 -0.64 1.49 -4.75
C ILE A 58 0.61 0.77 -5.30
N VAL A 59 0.59 -0.56 -5.43
CA VAL A 59 1.74 -1.30 -6.00
C VAL A 59 1.99 -0.90 -7.46
N ARG A 60 0.92 -0.73 -8.24
CA ARG A 60 1.02 -0.23 -9.63
C ARG A 60 1.56 1.21 -9.67
N GLU A 61 1.19 2.06 -8.74
CA GLU A 61 1.71 3.43 -8.61
C GLU A 61 3.19 3.44 -8.20
N ILE A 62 3.60 2.59 -7.26
CA ILE A 62 5.01 2.40 -6.88
C ILE A 62 5.82 1.99 -8.12
N ASP A 63 5.34 1.02 -8.89
CA ASP A 63 6.02 0.56 -10.10
C ASP A 63 6.09 1.65 -11.17
N ALA A 64 5.01 2.38 -11.40
CA ALA A 64 4.95 3.50 -12.34
C ALA A 64 5.97 4.61 -12.01
N LEU A 65 6.23 4.84 -10.73
CA LEU A 65 7.26 5.75 -10.23
C LEU A 65 8.69 5.18 -10.30
N GLY A 66 8.86 3.91 -10.66
CA GLY A 66 10.18 3.29 -10.75
C GLY A 66 10.62 2.52 -9.49
N GLY A 67 9.71 2.30 -8.51
CA GLY A 67 9.95 1.44 -7.36
C GLY A 67 10.05 -0.05 -7.72
N TYR A 68 10.50 -0.85 -6.79
CA TYR A 68 10.83 -2.26 -7.03
C TYR A 68 9.75 -3.25 -6.58
N SER A 69 8.81 -2.85 -5.72
CA SER A 69 7.79 -3.75 -5.13
C SER A 69 6.98 -4.52 -6.18
N GLY A 70 6.63 -3.89 -7.30
CA GLY A 70 5.90 -4.55 -8.40
C GLY A 70 6.73 -5.64 -9.06
N ILE A 71 7.99 -5.34 -9.40
CA ILE A 71 8.94 -6.28 -10.02
C ILE A 71 9.21 -7.48 -9.11
N VAL A 72 9.51 -7.22 -7.84
CA VAL A 72 9.79 -8.28 -6.86
C VAL A 72 8.55 -9.16 -6.65
N SER A 73 7.36 -8.56 -6.58
CA SER A 73 6.11 -9.31 -6.44
C SER A 73 5.87 -10.25 -7.62
N ASP A 74 6.10 -9.78 -8.86
CA ASP A 74 5.93 -10.61 -10.07
C ASP A 74 6.93 -11.77 -10.10
N ARG A 75 8.22 -11.51 -9.81
CA ARG A 75 9.28 -12.53 -9.84
C ARG A 75 9.13 -13.60 -8.77
N THR A 76 8.42 -13.29 -7.69
CA THR A 76 8.24 -14.20 -6.55
C THR A 76 6.81 -14.67 -6.37
N ALA A 77 5.95 -14.37 -7.34
CA ALA A 77 4.55 -14.75 -7.34
C ALA A 77 4.36 -16.28 -7.33
N ILE A 78 3.36 -16.73 -6.58
CA ILE A 78 2.88 -18.12 -6.63
C ILE A 78 1.41 -18.20 -7.06
N GLN A 79 0.67 -17.10 -6.94
CA GLN A 79 -0.70 -16.96 -7.44
C GLN A 79 -1.00 -15.50 -7.76
N PHE A 80 -1.75 -15.27 -8.81
CA PHE A 80 -2.30 -13.95 -9.16
C PHE A 80 -3.82 -13.98 -9.20
N LYS A 81 -4.45 -12.93 -8.69
CA LYS A 81 -5.91 -12.75 -8.74
C LYS A 81 -6.27 -11.27 -8.90
N MET A 82 -7.04 -10.94 -9.92
CA MET A 82 -7.65 -9.60 -10.04
C MET A 82 -8.94 -9.58 -9.24
N LEU A 83 -8.94 -8.88 -8.11
CA LEU A 83 -10.11 -8.72 -7.25
C LEU A 83 -11.10 -7.70 -7.82
N ASN A 84 -12.39 -7.87 -7.50
CA ASN A 84 -13.48 -6.97 -7.89
C ASN A 84 -13.67 -6.80 -9.42
N LYS A 85 -13.33 -7.77 -10.25
CA LYS A 85 -13.57 -7.71 -11.71
C LYS A 85 -15.01 -7.33 -12.07
N SER A 86 -15.99 -7.87 -11.35
CA SER A 86 -17.42 -7.59 -11.59
C SER A 86 -17.86 -6.16 -11.24
N LYS A 87 -17.03 -5.38 -10.56
CA LYS A 87 -17.35 -4.02 -10.10
C LYS A 87 -16.81 -2.91 -11.01
N GLY A 88 -16.21 -3.28 -12.12
CA GLY A 88 -15.62 -2.37 -13.09
C GLY A 88 -14.20 -1.89 -12.78
N PRO A 89 -13.52 -1.25 -13.76
CA PRO A 89 -12.09 -0.96 -13.72
C PRO A 89 -11.65 -0.06 -12.57
N ALA A 90 -12.50 0.85 -12.11
CA ALA A 90 -12.21 1.70 -10.93
C ALA A 90 -12.02 0.89 -9.62
N MET A 91 -12.50 -0.35 -9.59
CA MET A 91 -12.43 -1.22 -8.41
C MET A 91 -11.50 -2.42 -8.61
N TRP A 92 -11.00 -2.65 -9.83
CA TRP A 92 -10.07 -3.73 -10.11
C TRP A 92 -8.81 -3.58 -9.27
N SER A 93 -8.46 -4.62 -8.56
CA SER A 93 -7.39 -4.58 -7.58
C SER A 93 -6.55 -5.84 -7.68
N PRO A 94 -5.37 -5.78 -8.31
CA PRO A 94 -4.50 -6.94 -8.43
C PRO A 94 -3.96 -7.37 -7.07
N ARG A 95 -3.87 -8.70 -6.88
CA ARG A 95 -3.29 -9.34 -5.70
C ARG A 95 -2.40 -10.50 -6.12
N VAL A 96 -1.20 -10.51 -5.59
CA VAL A 96 -0.22 -11.57 -5.76
C VAL A 96 0.00 -12.25 -4.42
N GLN A 97 -0.14 -13.59 -4.39
CA GLN A 97 0.40 -14.41 -3.34
C GLN A 97 1.88 -14.66 -3.66
N SER A 98 2.77 -14.44 -2.71
CA SER A 98 4.22 -14.48 -2.93
C SER A 98 4.88 -15.66 -2.23
N ASP A 99 5.98 -16.14 -2.80
CA ASP A 99 6.95 -16.97 -2.08
C ASP A 99 7.74 -16.07 -1.11
N ARG A 100 7.45 -16.22 0.17
CA ARG A 100 7.97 -15.33 1.22
C ARG A 100 9.49 -15.32 1.31
N MET A 101 10.13 -16.46 1.16
CA MET A 101 11.59 -16.56 1.23
C MET A 101 12.22 -15.93 0.00
N ARG A 102 11.73 -16.26 -1.19
CA ARG A 102 12.19 -15.68 -2.44
C ARG A 102 11.95 -14.18 -2.53
N PHE A 103 10.86 -13.69 -1.93
CA PHE A 103 10.56 -12.26 -1.89
C PHE A 103 11.64 -11.46 -1.15
N ALA A 104 12.08 -11.93 0.00
CA ALA A 104 13.16 -11.29 0.75
C ALA A 104 14.52 -11.41 0.01
N GLU A 105 14.81 -12.58 -0.56
CA GLU A 105 15.99 -12.82 -1.37
C GLU A 105 16.04 -11.91 -2.60
N GLU A 106 14.97 -11.85 -3.37
CA GLU A 106 14.89 -11.01 -4.57
C GLU A 106 15.04 -9.53 -4.25
N TRP A 107 14.41 -9.04 -3.19
CA TRP A 107 14.61 -7.68 -2.71
C TRP A 107 16.09 -7.40 -2.38
N ARG A 108 16.73 -8.30 -1.65
CA ARG A 108 18.13 -8.17 -1.31
C ARG A 108 19.01 -8.10 -2.56
N MET A 109 18.81 -9.02 -3.51
CA MET A 109 19.57 -9.05 -4.75
C MET A 109 19.39 -7.79 -5.60
N MET A 110 18.16 -7.28 -5.68
CA MET A 110 17.89 -6.02 -6.39
C MET A 110 18.58 -4.83 -5.70
N LEU A 111 18.55 -4.75 -4.38
CA LEU A 111 19.22 -3.68 -3.64
C LEU A 111 20.75 -3.77 -3.76
N GLU A 112 21.34 -4.97 -3.65
CA GLU A 112 22.78 -5.18 -3.85
C GLU A 112 23.23 -4.81 -5.28
N GLY A 113 22.36 -4.94 -6.27
CA GLY A 113 22.58 -4.50 -7.65
C GLY A 113 22.34 -3.00 -7.89
N THR A 114 21.84 -2.26 -6.90
CA THR A 114 21.51 -0.84 -7.03
C THR A 114 22.79 0.01 -6.85
N PRO A 115 23.14 0.88 -7.82
CA PRO A 115 24.32 1.74 -7.69
C PRO A 115 24.13 2.77 -6.56
N ASN A 116 25.24 3.26 -6.00
CA ASN A 116 25.27 4.26 -4.92
C ASN A 116 24.63 3.82 -3.60
N LEU A 117 24.38 2.53 -3.40
CA LEU A 117 23.78 1.96 -2.21
C LEU A 117 24.75 1.09 -1.43
N ASP A 118 25.09 1.52 -0.22
CA ASP A 118 25.89 0.78 0.75
C ASP A 118 24.97 0.16 1.82
N PHE A 119 25.48 -0.89 2.48
CA PHE A 119 24.77 -1.63 3.53
C PHE A 119 25.58 -1.67 4.81
N TYR A 120 24.86 -1.56 5.94
CA TYR A 120 25.48 -1.79 7.24
C TYR A 120 24.54 -2.58 8.15
N GLN A 121 24.97 -3.75 8.60
CA GLN A 121 24.20 -4.56 9.52
C GLN A 121 24.50 -4.17 10.95
N GLU A 122 23.66 -3.31 11.51
CA GLU A 122 23.75 -2.85 12.90
C GLU A 122 22.39 -2.28 13.37
N MET A 123 22.18 -2.25 14.68
CA MET A 123 21.03 -1.54 15.28
C MET A 123 21.35 -0.06 15.42
N VAL A 124 20.46 0.79 14.93
CA VAL A 124 20.51 2.23 15.20
C VAL A 124 19.83 2.50 16.53
N LYS A 125 20.55 3.16 17.45
CA LYS A 125 20.08 3.43 18.80
C LYS A 125 19.84 4.92 19.09
N GLY A 126 20.32 5.82 18.25
CA GLY A 126 20.16 7.25 18.44
C GLY A 126 20.34 8.07 17.17
N LEU A 127 20.00 9.34 17.27
CA LEU A 127 20.09 10.32 16.19
C LEU A 127 21.11 11.41 16.56
N ILE A 128 21.80 11.94 15.54
CA ILE A 128 22.65 13.12 15.67
C ILE A 128 21.87 14.30 15.15
N ILE A 129 21.41 15.17 16.05
CA ILE A 129 20.61 16.36 15.71
C ILE A 129 21.37 17.59 16.22
N GLU A 130 21.64 18.53 15.34
CA GLU A 130 22.36 19.78 15.65
C GLU A 130 21.57 20.98 15.09
N ASN A 131 21.23 21.93 15.96
CA ASN A 131 20.49 23.16 15.56
C ASN A 131 19.19 22.89 14.77
N GLY A 132 18.41 21.87 15.18
CA GLY A 132 17.16 21.49 14.52
C GLY A 132 17.31 20.79 13.18
N LYS A 133 18.52 20.34 12.83
CA LYS A 133 18.82 19.59 11.61
C LYS A 133 19.39 18.23 11.94
N ILE A 134 18.99 17.22 11.18
CA ILE A 134 19.60 15.89 11.26
C ILE A 134 21.03 15.96 10.72
N LYS A 135 21.95 15.25 11.36
CA LYS A 135 23.36 15.16 10.99
C LYS A 135 23.89 13.72 10.92
N GLY A 136 23.03 12.74 11.19
CA GLY A 136 23.38 11.34 11.12
C GLY A 136 22.75 10.49 12.20
N ILE A 137 23.31 9.33 12.41
CA ILE A 137 22.84 8.29 13.33
C ILE A 137 23.93 7.83 14.28
N LYS A 138 23.51 7.19 15.40
CA LYS A 138 24.36 6.45 16.33
C LYS A 138 23.93 5.00 16.38
N THR A 139 24.89 4.10 16.25
CA THR A 139 24.63 2.66 16.34
C THR A 139 24.70 2.16 17.78
N SER A 140 24.28 0.91 18.02
CA SER A 140 24.37 0.27 19.34
C SER A 140 25.82 0.08 19.81
N LEU A 141 26.76 -0.04 18.89
CA LEU A 141 28.20 -0.13 19.17
C LEU A 141 28.87 1.25 19.36
N GLY A 142 28.09 2.34 19.34
CA GLY A 142 28.58 3.70 19.55
C GLY A 142 29.22 4.35 18.32
N VAL A 143 29.11 3.74 17.14
CA VAL A 143 29.60 4.33 15.89
C VAL A 143 28.67 5.46 15.46
N GLU A 144 29.21 6.63 15.20
CA GLU A 144 28.51 7.77 14.60
C GLU A 144 28.73 7.77 13.08
N ILE A 145 27.63 7.86 12.34
CA ILE A 145 27.65 7.93 10.86
C ILE A 145 26.92 9.19 10.44
N ARG A 146 27.66 10.07 9.74
CA ARG A 146 27.15 11.38 9.31
C ARG A 146 26.35 11.29 8.02
N SER A 147 25.29 12.10 7.92
CA SER A 147 24.51 12.26 6.68
C SER A 147 23.76 13.59 6.64
N LYS A 148 23.39 14.00 5.42
CA LYS A 148 22.58 15.20 5.19
C LYS A 148 21.09 14.96 5.45
N SER A 149 20.61 13.74 5.23
CA SER A 149 19.23 13.31 5.48
C SER A 149 19.17 11.93 6.10
N VAL A 150 18.13 11.67 6.91
CA VAL A 150 17.84 10.35 7.50
C VAL A 150 16.37 10.02 7.28
N VAL A 151 16.08 8.79 6.83
CA VAL A 151 14.73 8.23 6.70
C VAL A 151 14.55 7.13 7.73
N LEU A 152 13.63 7.30 8.68
CA LEU A 152 13.28 6.31 9.69
C LEU A 152 12.13 5.42 9.20
N THR A 153 12.37 4.11 9.19
CA THR A 153 11.41 3.10 8.71
C THR A 153 11.33 1.90 9.66
N ASN A 154 11.25 2.15 10.94
CA ASN A 154 11.47 1.18 12.02
C ASN A 154 10.40 0.08 12.16
N GLY A 155 9.27 0.14 11.42
CA GLY A 155 8.22 -0.89 11.45
C GLY A 155 7.65 -1.09 12.85
N THR A 156 7.61 -2.33 13.32
CA THR A 156 7.14 -2.73 14.65
C THR A 156 8.25 -2.80 15.70
N PHE A 157 9.44 -2.24 15.41
CA PHE A 157 10.63 -2.48 16.23
C PHE A 157 10.85 -1.44 17.34
N LEU A 158 10.35 -0.18 17.19
CA LEU A 158 10.54 0.85 18.21
C LEU A 158 9.85 0.45 19.52
N ASN A 159 10.66 0.18 20.55
CA ASN A 159 10.21 -0.32 21.85
C ASN A 159 9.20 -1.47 21.71
N GLY A 160 9.45 -2.36 20.73
CA GLY A 160 8.57 -3.47 20.39
C GLY A 160 8.38 -4.44 21.55
N LEU A 161 7.13 -4.83 21.82
CA LEU A 161 6.75 -5.75 22.90
C LEU A 161 5.78 -6.80 22.37
N ILE A 162 6.21 -8.06 22.38
CA ILE A 162 5.44 -9.21 21.91
C ILE A 162 4.63 -9.79 23.07
N HIS A 163 3.38 -10.17 22.79
CA HIS A 163 2.43 -10.76 23.74
C HIS A 163 1.89 -12.09 23.23
N ILE A 164 1.97 -13.14 24.04
CA ILE A 164 1.34 -14.46 23.83
C ILE A 164 0.71 -14.89 25.16
N GLY A 165 -0.60 -14.78 25.28
CA GLY A 165 -1.29 -14.99 26.55
C GLY A 165 -0.71 -14.12 27.67
N GLU A 166 -0.31 -14.75 28.76
CA GLU A 166 0.28 -14.07 29.92
C GLU A 166 1.76 -13.67 29.72
N LYS A 167 2.42 -14.16 28.67
CA LYS A 167 3.85 -13.94 28.44
C LYS A 167 4.08 -12.66 27.65
N GLN A 168 5.12 -11.92 28.04
CA GLN A 168 5.60 -10.71 27.37
C GLN A 168 7.11 -10.77 27.20
N PHE A 169 7.63 -10.30 26.07
CA PHE A 169 9.06 -10.16 25.86
C PHE A 169 9.35 -9.09 24.80
N GLY A 170 10.48 -8.39 24.96
CA GLY A 170 10.91 -7.39 24.01
C GLY A 170 11.25 -8.00 22.65
N GLY A 171 10.77 -7.37 21.57
CA GLY A 171 11.06 -7.81 20.22
C GLY A 171 10.26 -7.00 19.20
N GLY A 172 10.81 -6.82 18.02
CA GLY A 172 10.10 -6.19 16.89
C GLY A 172 9.35 -7.22 16.04
N ARG A 173 9.80 -8.47 16.10
CA ARG A 173 9.24 -9.65 15.44
C ARG A 173 9.71 -10.88 16.22
N ALA A 174 9.00 -12.01 16.13
CA ALA A 174 9.41 -13.25 16.79
C ALA A 174 10.85 -13.63 16.40
N GLY A 175 11.73 -13.77 17.39
CA GLY A 175 13.15 -14.08 17.22
C GLY A 175 14.06 -12.86 16.91
N GLU A 176 13.52 -11.63 16.88
CA GLU A 176 14.28 -10.42 16.61
C GLU A 176 14.13 -9.39 17.73
N SER A 177 15.23 -8.74 18.11
CA SER A 177 15.25 -7.75 19.20
C SER A 177 14.43 -6.51 18.88
N ALA A 178 13.98 -5.81 19.92
CA ALA A 178 13.40 -4.48 19.79
C ALA A 178 14.50 -3.43 19.56
N ALA A 179 14.15 -2.36 18.82
CA ALA A 179 14.99 -1.16 18.70
C ALA A 179 14.63 -0.17 19.81
N THR A 180 15.63 0.27 20.57
CA THR A 180 15.46 1.20 21.68
C THR A 180 16.37 2.43 21.52
N GLY A 181 16.00 3.57 22.09
CA GLY A 181 16.78 4.81 22.09
C GLY A 181 16.30 5.87 21.11
N ILE A 182 15.83 5.49 19.91
CA ILE A 182 15.35 6.45 18.88
C ILE A 182 14.09 7.19 19.38
N THR A 183 13.13 6.47 19.96
CA THR A 183 11.90 7.11 20.50
C THR A 183 12.26 8.14 21.56
N GLU A 184 13.15 7.81 22.47
CA GLU A 184 13.59 8.66 23.55
C GLU A 184 14.29 9.93 23.02
N ASP A 185 15.11 9.80 21.98
CA ASP A 185 15.76 10.96 21.35
C ASP A 185 14.74 11.87 20.66
N LEU A 186 13.78 11.29 19.94
CA LEU A 186 12.70 12.07 19.29
C LEU A 186 11.81 12.81 20.30
N VAL A 187 11.42 12.15 21.40
CA VAL A 187 10.62 12.76 22.45
C VAL A 187 11.36 13.92 23.13
N LYS A 188 12.68 13.80 23.36
CA LYS A 188 13.52 14.90 23.89
C LYS A 188 13.53 16.13 22.99
N VAL A 189 13.43 15.92 21.67
CA VAL A 189 13.36 17.02 20.68
C VAL A 189 11.97 17.66 20.63
N GLY A 190 10.95 17.01 21.21
CA GLY A 190 9.58 17.52 21.28
C GLY A 190 8.56 16.79 20.42
N PHE A 191 8.91 15.64 19.83
CA PHE A 191 7.93 14.82 19.10
C PHE A 191 6.91 14.20 20.07
N GLU A 192 5.65 14.24 19.67
CA GLU A 192 4.61 13.43 20.29
C GLU A 192 4.75 11.98 19.79
N SER A 193 4.66 11.02 20.69
CA SER A 193 4.66 9.59 20.39
C SER A 193 3.43 8.90 20.99
N GLY A 194 3.07 7.76 20.45
CA GLY A 194 2.02 6.89 20.96
C GLY A 194 2.37 5.44 20.75
N ARG A 195 1.47 4.55 21.16
CA ARG A 195 1.65 3.11 20.94
C ARG A 195 0.52 2.55 20.08
N MET A 196 0.87 1.70 19.14
CA MET A 196 -0.06 0.93 18.33
C MET A 196 0.17 -0.57 18.51
N LYS A 197 -0.84 -1.35 18.15
CA LYS A 197 -0.81 -2.81 18.23
C LYS A 197 -1.15 -3.41 16.87
N THR A 198 -0.42 -4.43 16.49
CA THR A 198 -0.81 -5.35 15.42
C THR A 198 -0.67 -6.80 15.87
N GLY A 199 -0.97 -7.76 15.01
CA GLY A 199 -0.86 -9.17 15.35
C GLY A 199 -0.66 -10.03 14.12
N THR A 200 -0.28 -11.29 14.36
CA THR A 200 -0.09 -12.30 13.33
C THR A 200 -0.70 -13.62 13.77
N PRO A 201 -1.24 -14.45 12.85
CA PRO A 201 -1.72 -15.78 13.18
C PRO A 201 -0.58 -16.80 13.35
N PRO A 202 -0.89 -17.98 13.87
CA PRO A 202 0.04 -19.12 13.87
C PRO A 202 0.54 -19.47 12.47
N ARG A 203 1.74 -20.04 12.41
CA ARG A 203 2.24 -20.76 11.24
C ARG A 203 2.14 -22.25 11.51
N VAL A 204 1.67 -22.99 10.52
CA VAL A 204 1.39 -24.42 10.66
C VAL A 204 2.08 -25.23 9.57
N ASP A 205 2.30 -26.51 9.87
CA ASP A 205 2.82 -27.48 8.90
C ASP A 205 1.70 -27.91 7.95
N GLY A 206 1.76 -27.48 6.70
CA GLY A 206 0.79 -27.81 5.67
C GLY A 206 0.65 -29.31 5.37
N ARG A 207 1.67 -30.12 5.72
CA ARG A 207 1.62 -31.58 5.58
C ARG A 207 0.69 -32.25 6.60
N SER A 208 0.34 -31.51 7.66
CA SER A 208 -0.57 -31.96 8.72
C SER A 208 -2.03 -31.57 8.48
N LEU A 209 -2.32 -30.88 7.38
CA LEU A 209 -3.65 -30.41 7.01
C LEU A 209 -4.34 -31.36 6.03
N ASP A 210 -5.65 -31.46 6.15
CA ASP A 210 -6.49 -32.21 5.21
C ASP A 210 -7.20 -31.25 4.24
N TYR A 211 -6.54 -30.96 3.12
CA TYR A 211 -7.05 -30.04 2.10
C TYR A 211 -8.31 -30.54 1.39
N SER A 212 -8.61 -31.85 1.43
CA SER A 212 -9.84 -32.41 0.83
C SER A 212 -11.12 -31.92 1.49
N LYS A 213 -11.01 -31.43 2.74
CA LYS A 213 -12.11 -30.86 3.53
C LYS A 213 -12.27 -29.35 3.37
N MET A 214 -11.42 -28.71 2.55
CA MET A 214 -11.38 -27.26 2.36
C MET A 214 -11.80 -26.89 0.95
N ASN A 215 -12.27 -25.64 0.78
CA ASN A 215 -12.55 -25.11 -0.55
C ASN A 215 -11.25 -24.64 -1.20
N GLU A 216 -10.94 -25.13 -2.41
CA GLU A 216 -9.79 -24.68 -3.17
C GLU A 216 -10.05 -23.29 -3.76
N GLU A 217 -9.12 -22.35 -3.55
CA GLU A 217 -9.13 -20.98 -4.07
C GLU A 217 -8.03 -20.83 -5.13
N LYS A 218 -8.41 -20.95 -6.39
CA LYS A 218 -7.51 -20.82 -7.56
C LYS A 218 -7.25 -19.35 -7.88
N GLY A 219 -6.10 -19.10 -8.49
CA GLY A 219 -5.81 -17.82 -9.14
C GLY A 219 -6.60 -17.64 -10.45
N ASP A 220 -6.43 -16.50 -11.08
CA ASP A 220 -7.05 -16.23 -12.39
C ASP A 220 -6.52 -17.19 -13.46
N ALA A 221 -7.40 -17.66 -14.35
CA ALA A 221 -7.02 -18.58 -15.43
C ALA A 221 -6.02 -17.94 -16.42
N LYS A 222 -6.14 -16.64 -16.61
CA LYS A 222 -5.17 -15.81 -17.35
C LYS A 222 -4.62 -14.79 -16.37
N PRO A 223 -3.53 -15.11 -15.65
CA PRO A 223 -2.93 -14.18 -14.71
C PRO A 223 -2.31 -13.00 -15.43
N ASP A 224 -2.38 -11.83 -14.81
CA ASP A 224 -1.64 -10.63 -15.17
C ASP A 224 -0.43 -10.46 -14.23
N LYS A 225 0.21 -9.31 -14.23
CA LYS A 225 1.36 -8.95 -13.38
C LYS A 225 1.21 -7.54 -12.82
N PHE A 226 2.03 -7.18 -11.83
CA PHE A 226 2.06 -5.82 -11.29
C PHE A 226 2.87 -4.84 -12.13
N SER A 227 4.07 -5.25 -12.54
CA SER A 227 5.00 -4.32 -13.17
C SER A 227 4.62 -4.00 -14.60
N TYR A 228 4.67 -2.71 -14.96
CA TYR A 228 4.60 -2.25 -16.35
C TYR A 228 5.87 -2.56 -17.14
N SER A 229 6.95 -2.98 -16.45
CA SER A 229 8.22 -3.28 -17.08
C SER A 229 8.23 -4.63 -17.80
N ASP A 230 9.00 -4.75 -18.89
CA ASP A 230 9.26 -6.01 -19.58
C ASP A 230 10.27 -6.90 -18.83
N LEU A 231 10.76 -6.46 -17.67
CA LEU A 231 11.63 -7.28 -16.81
C LEU A 231 10.90 -8.42 -16.10
N THR A 232 9.57 -8.46 -16.18
CA THR A 232 8.72 -9.48 -15.59
C THR A 232 7.69 -9.98 -16.59
N THR A 233 7.23 -11.21 -16.36
CA THR A 233 6.17 -11.87 -17.16
C THR A 233 5.09 -12.45 -16.25
N PRO A 234 3.84 -12.56 -16.72
CA PRO A 234 2.79 -13.25 -15.97
C PRO A 234 3.14 -14.70 -15.63
N LEU A 235 2.54 -15.21 -14.55
CA LEU A 235 2.71 -16.61 -14.15
C LEU A 235 2.21 -17.58 -15.23
N THR A 236 2.97 -18.64 -15.47
CA THR A 236 2.58 -19.75 -16.37
C THR A 236 1.88 -20.89 -15.62
N HIS A 237 2.14 -21.02 -14.32
CA HIS A 237 1.48 -21.98 -13.42
C HIS A 237 1.32 -21.32 -12.04
N GLN A 238 0.35 -21.81 -11.26
CA GLN A 238 -0.02 -21.20 -10.00
C GLN A 238 -0.24 -22.25 -8.90
N ARG A 239 -0.02 -21.86 -7.66
CA ARG A 239 -0.35 -22.65 -6.47
C ARG A 239 -1.63 -22.13 -5.84
N SER A 240 -2.59 -23.03 -5.57
CA SER A 240 -3.86 -22.66 -4.94
C SER A 240 -3.70 -22.35 -3.45
N CYS A 241 -4.50 -21.39 -2.96
CA CYS A 241 -4.83 -21.26 -1.56
C CYS A 241 -6.05 -22.13 -1.24
N HIS A 242 -6.38 -22.28 0.03
CA HIS A 242 -7.59 -22.99 0.46
C HIS A 242 -8.36 -22.14 1.47
N MET A 243 -9.61 -22.46 1.65
CA MET A 243 -10.51 -21.75 2.56
C MET A 243 -11.28 -22.74 3.43
N THR A 244 -11.34 -22.42 4.72
CA THR A 244 -12.16 -23.12 5.71
C THR A 244 -12.80 -22.10 6.65
N TYR A 245 -13.48 -22.58 7.69
CA TYR A 245 -14.23 -21.72 8.60
C TYR A 245 -14.03 -22.17 10.05
N THR A 246 -14.13 -21.23 10.99
CA THR A 246 -14.37 -21.55 12.39
C THR A 246 -15.80 -22.06 12.59
N SER A 247 -16.07 -22.67 13.73
CA SER A 247 -17.39 -23.12 14.19
C SER A 247 -17.68 -22.56 15.59
N LEU A 248 -18.88 -22.78 16.10
CA LEU A 248 -19.24 -22.44 17.49
C LEU A 248 -18.32 -23.12 18.50
N ASP A 249 -18.00 -24.43 18.29
CA ASP A 249 -17.07 -25.16 19.15
C ASP A 249 -15.69 -24.51 19.20
N VAL A 250 -15.18 -24.03 18.03
CA VAL A 250 -13.92 -23.26 17.96
C VAL A 250 -14.06 -21.96 18.76
N HIS A 251 -15.21 -21.27 18.65
CA HIS A 251 -15.44 -20.01 19.37
C HIS A 251 -15.48 -20.23 20.88
N ASP A 252 -16.09 -21.32 21.34
CA ASP A 252 -16.17 -21.63 22.77
C ASP A 252 -14.78 -21.94 23.36
N ILE A 253 -13.95 -22.71 22.63
CA ILE A 253 -12.55 -22.93 23.00
C ILE A 253 -11.76 -21.63 23.08
N LEU A 254 -11.92 -20.73 22.10
CA LEU A 254 -11.24 -19.45 22.13
C LEU A 254 -11.68 -18.58 23.32
N ARG A 255 -12.97 -18.63 23.71
CA ARG A 255 -13.48 -17.92 24.90
C ARG A 255 -12.88 -18.42 26.22
N GLU A 256 -12.52 -19.72 26.33
CA GLU A 256 -11.80 -20.25 27.50
C GLU A 256 -10.48 -19.46 27.80
N GLY A 257 -9.89 -18.84 26.78
CA GLY A 257 -8.65 -18.11 26.91
C GLY A 257 -8.79 -16.58 27.15
N PHE A 258 -10.00 -16.04 27.21
CA PHE A 258 -10.22 -14.59 27.29
C PHE A 258 -9.62 -13.95 28.54
N ASP A 259 -9.75 -14.57 29.69
CA ASP A 259 -9.17 -14.08 30.96
C ASP A 259 -7.64 -14.04 30.93
N ARG A 260 -7.03 -14.85 30.07
CA ARG A 260 -5.58 -14.95 29.85
C ARG A 260 -5.11 -14.11 28.66
N SER A 261 -6.04 -13.48 27.92
CA SER A 261 -5.72 -12.65 26.76
C SER A 261 -5.19 -11.29 27.19
N PRO A 262 -4.05 -10.85 26.66
CA PRO A 262 -3.51 -9.51 26.95
C PRO A 262 -4.42 -8.37 26.47
N MET A 263 -5.32 -8.65 25.51
CA MET A 263 -6.30 -7.68 25.02
C MET A 263 -7.46 -7.45 26.00
N PHE A 264 -7.92 -8.52 26.69
CA PHE A 264 -9.08 -8.44 27.58
C PHE A 264 -8.70 -8.20 29.04
N ASN A 265 -7.50 -8.56 29.46
CA ASN A 265 -7.02 -8.32 30.82
C ASN A 265 -6.36 -6.94 31.03
N GLY A 266 -6.37 -6.07 30.02
CA GLY A 266 -5.88 -4.69 30.09
C GLY A 266 -4.35 -4.53 30.00
N ARG A 267 -3.59 -5.56 29.69
CA ARG A 267 -2.14 -5.46 29.44
C ARG A 267 -1.84 -4.69 28.16
N ILE A 268 -2.54 -4.97 27.07
CA ILE A 268 -2.52 -4.19 25.84
C ILE A 268 -3.50 -3.04 26.00
N LYS A 269 -2.98 -1.81 26.02
CA LYS A 269 -3.76 -0.57 26.10
C LYS A 269 -3.88 0.14 24.75
N SER A 270 -3.05 -0.20 23.79
CA SER A 270 -3.01 0.37 22.45
C SER A 270 -4.13 -0.13 21.56
N LEU A 271 -4.59 0.71 20.64
CA LEU A 271 -5.60 0.35 19.66
C LEU A 271 -5.00 -0.54 18.56
N GLY A 272 -5.70 -1.61 18.24
CA GLY A 272 -5.38 -2.48 17.11
C GLY A 272 -6.08 -2.04 15.82
N PRO A 273 -5.68 -2.61 14.66
CA PRO A 273 -6.26 -2.26 13.38
C PRO A 273 -7.73 -2.69 13.27
N ARG A 274 -8.62 -1.76 12.97
CA ARG A 274 -10.06 -1.98 12.84
C ARG A 274 -10.43 -3.06 11.81
N TYR A 275 -9.66 -3.15 10.72
CA TYR A 275 -9.96 -4.00 9.57
C TYR A 275 -9.13 -5.30 9.50
N CYS A 276 -8.35 -5.59 10.52
CA CYS A 276 -7.68 -6.87 10.72
C CYS A 276 -7.76 -7.23 12.21
N PRO A 277 -8.99 -7.39 12.75
CA PRO A 277 -9.16 -7.76 14.15
C PRO A 277 -8.62 -9.15 14.38
N SER A 278 -8.14 -9.41 15.60
CA SER A 278 -7.79 -10.75 16.03
C SER A 278 -9.03 -11.65 16.06
N ILE A 279 -8.84 -12.97 16.07
CA ILE A 279 -9.98 -13.90 16.08
C ILE A 279 -10.80 -13.73 17.35
N GLU A 280 -10.16 -13.52 18.51
CA GLU A 280 -10.83 -13.23 19.77
C GLU A 280 -11.68 -11.94 19.72
N ASP A 281 -11.22 -10.94 19.01
CA ASP A 281 -11.95 -9.68 18.82
C ASP A 281 -13.16 -9.87 17.89
N LYS A 282 -13.02 -10.71 16.84
CA LYS A 282 -14.12 -11.06 15.93
C LYS A 282 -15.24 -11.79 16.65
N ILE A 283 -14.92 -12.84 17.42
CA ILE A 283 -15.94 -13.63 18.13
C ILE A 283 -16.59 -12.87 19.29
N ASN A 284 -15.92 -11.84 19.83
CA ASN A 284 -16.49 -10.96 20.83
C ASN A 284 -17.42 -9.90 20.22
N ARG A 285 -16.96 -9.20 19.16
CA ARG A 285 -17.74 -8.12 18.51
C ARG A 285 -18.88 -8.63 17.63
N PHE A 286 -18.73 -9.81 17.04
CA PHE A 286 -19.69 -10.44 16.14
C PHE A 286 -20.14 -11.78 16.71
N ALA A 287 -20.57 -11.78 17.97
CA ALA A 287 -20.97 -12.98 18.72
C ALA A 287 -22.18 -13.73 18.09
N ASP A 288 -22.97 -13.04 17.25
CA ASP A 288 -24.08 -13.57 16.48
C ASP A 288 -23.63 -14.40 15.25
N LYS A 289 -22.35 -14.30 14.85
CA LYS A 289 -21.82 -15.05 13.72
C LYS A 289 -21.39 -16.46 14.16
N GLU A 290 -21.98 -17.47 13.54
CA GLU A 290 -21.67 -18.88 13.82
C GLU A 290 -20.31 -19.32 13.30
N ARG A 291 -19.75 -18.58 12.30
CA ARG A 291 -18.48 -18.91 11.66
C ARG A 291 -17.74 -17.68 11.15
N HIS A 292 -16.42 -17.75 11.15
CA HIS A 292 -15.52 -16.79 10.50
C HIS A 292 -14.65 -17.51 9.48
N GLN A 293 -14.44 -16.86 8.35
CA GLN A 293 -13.63 -17.36 7.24
C GLN A 293 -12.14 -17.36 7.59
N LEU A 294 -11.47 -18.46 7.25
CA LEU A 294 -10.02 -18.65 7.35
C LEU A 294 -9.45 -18.98 5.98
N PHE A 295 -8.40 -18.25 5.57
CA PHE A 295 -7.65 -18.59 4.36
C PHE A 295 -6.37 -19.32 4.76
N VAL A 296 -6.13 -20.44 4.10
CA VAL A 296 -4.98 -21.32 4.27
C VAL A 296 -4.02 -20.99 3.11
N GLU A 297 -3.05 -20.15 3.41
CA GLU A 297 -2.16 -19.55 2.41
C GLU A 297 -0.77 -20.17 2.47
N PRO A 298 -0.29 -20.86 1.41
CA PRO A 298 1.09 -21.36 1.37
C PRO A 298 2.07 -20.19 1.38
N GLU A 299 3.15 -20.32 2.17
CA GLU A 299 4.19 -19.28 2.27
C GLU A 299 5.26 -19.38 1.17
N GLY A 300 5.09 -20.24 0.17
CA GLY A 300 6.02 -20.34 -0.96
C GLY A 300 5.75 -21.58 -1.82
N TRP A 301 6.57 -21.74 -2.88
CA TRP A 301 6.46 -22.86 -3.80
C TRP A 301 6.82 -24.20 -3.14
N ASN A 302 7.94 -24.23 -2.41
CA ASN A 302 8.58 -25.45 -1.96
C ASN A 302 8.54 -25.64 -0.43
N THR A 303 8.02 -24.67 0.32
CA THR A 303 7.86 -24.78 1.76
C THR A 303 6.55 -25.48 2.12
N CYS A 304 6.55 -26.21 3.24
CA CYS A 304 5.35 -26.73 3.87
C CYS A 304 4.77 -25.74 4.91
N GLU A 305 5.38 -24.57 5.11
CA GLU A 305 4.87 -23.55 6.01
C GLU A 305 3.60 -22.91 5.42
N VAL A 306 2.58 -22.79 6.25
CA VAL A 306 1.27 -22.23 5.87
C VAL A 306 0.87 -21.13 6.85
N TYR A 307 0.41 -20.02 6.29
CA TYR A 307 -0.18 -18.89 6.99
C TYR A 307 -1.69 -19.07 7.12
N VAL A 308 -2.22 -18.96 8.34
CA VAL A 308 -3.66 -19.10 8.61
C VAL A 308 -4.32 -17.73 8.69
N ASN A 309 -4.58 -17.12 7.52
CA ASN A 309 -5.16 -15.78 7.44
C ASN A 309 -6.56 -15.74 8.02
N GLY A 310 -6.82 -14.77 8.88
CA GLY A 310 -8.09 -14.64 9.61
C GLY A 310 -8.05 -15.15 11.04
N PHE A 311 -6.99 -15.88 11.44
CA PHE A 311 -6.78 -16.40 12.79
C PHE A 311 -5.66 -15.65 13.56
N SER A 312 -5.47 -14.36 13.30
CA SER A 312 -4.54 -13.55 14.10
C SER A 312 -5.01 -13.54 15.56
N THR A 313 -4.09 -13.79 16.50
CA THR A 313 -4.45 -13.96 17.91
C THR A 313 -3.29 -13.64 18.85
N SER A 314 -3.64 -13.21 20.06
CA SER A 314 -2.71 -13.06 21.19
C SER A 314 -3.03 -14.01 22.35
N LEU A 315 -3.97 -14.92 22.16
CA LEU A 315 -4.33 -15.92 23.17
C LEU A 315 -3.14 -16.82 23.54
N PRO A 316 -3.17 -17.50 24.70
CA PRO A 316 -2.17 -18.48 25.06
C PRO A 316 -2.02 -19.58 24.01
N GLU A 317 -0.80 -20.09 23.82
CA GLU A 317 -0.46 -21.08 22.79
C GLU A 317 -1.31 -22.36 22.90
N ASP A 318 -1.59 -22.85 24.12
CA ASP A 318 -2.43 -24.01 24.38
C ASP A 318 -3.87 -23.82 23.84
N ILE A 319 -4.43 -22.62 24.00
CA ILE A 319 -5.76 -22.29 23.49
C ILE A 319 -5.73 -22.18 21.95
N GLN A 320 -4.70 -21.52 21.38
CA GLN A 320 -4.55 -21.43 19.93
C GLN A 320 -4.50 -22.83 19.30
N PHE A 321 -3.73 -23.73 19.88
CA PHE A 321 -3.55 -25.09 19.39
C PHE A 321 -4.85 -25.90 19.49
N LYS A 322 -5.51 -25.88 20.68
CA LYS A 322 -6.78 -26.55 20.90
C LYS A 322 -7.87 -26.07 19.94
N ALA A 323 -7.98 -24.75 19.74
CA ALA A 323 -8.96 -24.14 18.85
C ALA A 323 -8.72 -24.52 17.39
N LEU A 324 -7.47 -24.45 16.90
CA LEU A 324 -7.17 -24.81 15.52
C LEU A 324 -7.42 -26.29 15.24
N ARG A 325 -7.19 -27.21 16.18
CA ARG A 325 -7.50 -28.63 16.02
C ARG A 325 -9.00 -28.93 15.89
N SER A 326 -9.84 -28.00 16.25
CA SER A 326 -11.30 -28.08 16.09
C SER A 326 -11.81 -27.46 14.79
N VAL A 327 -10.92 -26.85 13.98
CA VAL A 327 -11.24 -26.33 12.64
C VAL A 327 -11.23 -27.47 11.63
N VAL A 328 -12.23 -27.52 10.75
CA VAL A 328 -12.33 -28.52 9.68
C VAL A 328 -11.10 -28.51 8.78
N GLY A 329 -10.44 -29.67 8.64
CA GLY A 329 -9.19 -29.84 7.89
C GLY A 329 -7.92 -29.58 8.70
N PHE A 330 -8.04 -29.18 9.99
CA PHE A 330 -6.93 -28.93 10.91
C PHE A 330 -6.83 -29.94 12.06
N GLU A 331 -7.57 -31.01 12.04
CA GLU A 331 -7.70 -31.98 13.15
C GLU A 331 -6.36 -32.55 13.62
N ASN A 332 -5.38 -32.63 12.68
CA ASN A 332 -4.02 -33.12 12.95
C ASN A 332 -2.95 -32.04 12.89
N VAL A 333 -3.35 -30.77 12.96
CA VAL A 333 -2.45 -29.62 12.76
C VAL A 333 -1.24 -29.68 13.68
N LYS A 334 -0.07 -29.32 13.12
CA LYS A 334 1.18 -29.10 13.82
C LYS A 334 1.61 -27.65 13.65
N PHE A 335 2.03 -27.01 14.75
CA PHE A 335 2.51 -25.62 14.71
C PHE A 335 3.99 -25.57 14.35
N PHE A 336 4.35 -24.57 13.54
CA PHE A 336 5.72 -24.10 13.46
C PHE A 336 5.98 -23.00 14.49
N ARG A 337 5.01 -22.11 14.71
CA ARG A 337 5.04 -21.07 15.74
C ARG A 337 3.63 -20.55 16.05
N PRO A 338 3.38 -20.12 17.29
CA PRO A 338 2.10 -19.51 17.66
C PRO A 338 1.90 -18.13 17.02
N GLY A 339 0.64 -17.69 16.97
CA GLY A 339 0.29 -16.31 16.75
C GLY A 339 0.65 -15.44 17.95
N TYR A 340 0.83 -14.15 17.70
CA TYR A 340 1.14 -13.18 18.74
C TYR A 340 0.63 -11.78 18.38
N ALA A 341 0.43 -10.95 19.42
CA ALA A 341 0.29 -9.52 19.25
C ALA A 341 1.63 -8.82 19.51
N ILE A 342 1.82 -7.68 18.85
CA ILE A 342 2.96 -6.82 19.08
C ILE A 342 2.51 -5.37 19.26
N GLU A 343 2.98 -4.73 20.34
CA GLU A 343 2.88 -3.29 20.55
C GLU A 343 4.20 -2.62 20.18
N TYR A 344 4.12 -1.44 19.61
CA TYR A 344 5.29 -0.67 19.17
C TYR A 344 4.99 0.82 19.20
N ASP A 345 6.04 1.65 19.27
CA ASP A 345 5.91 3.09 19.23
C ASP A 345 5.66 3.59 17.82
N TYR A 346 4.80 4.60 17.70
CA TYR A 346 4.56 5.35 16.49
C TYR A 346 4.54 6.85 16.79
N PHE A 347 4.64 7.65 15.75
CA PHE A 347 4.57 9.11 15.84
C PHE A 347 3.39 9.61 15.02
N PRO A 348 2.46 10.41 15.63
CA PRO A 348 1.34 10.99 14.89
C PRO A 348 1.81 11.70 13.63
N PRO A 349 1.35 11.30 12.43
CA PRO A 349 1.88 11.79 11.15
C PRO A 349 1.49 13.24 10.84
N THR A 350 0.63 13.86 11.63
CA THR A 350 0.36 15.30 11.59
C THR A 350 1.61 16.16 11.90
N GLN A 351 2.66 15.55 12.43
CA GLN A 351 3.99 16.15 12.65
C GLN A 351 4.87 16.17 11.38
N LEU A 352 4.35 15.67 10.25
CA LEU A 352 5.04 15.61 8.97
C LEU A 352 4.51 16.64 7.97
N LYS A 353 5.37 17.02 7.04
CA LYS A 353 5.02 17.72 5.79
C LYS A 353 4.54 16.72 4.74
N HIS A 354 3.99 17.18 3.62
CA HIS A 354 3.59 16.32 2.47
C HIS A 354 4.76 15.53 1.85
N THR A 355 5.98 15.99 2.04
CA THR A 355 7.21 15.29 1.64
C THR A 355 7.58 14.14 2.57
N LEU A 356 6.81 13.90 3.64
CA LEU A 356 7.12 13.02 4.78
C LEU A 356 8.33 13.49 5.61
N GLU A 357 8.88 14.66 5.34
CA GLU A 357 9.84 15.32 6.21
C GLU A 357 9.17 15.76 7.51
N THR A 358 9.86 15.63 8.64
CA THR A 358 9.33 16.11 9.92
C THR A 358 9.30 17.65 9.99
N LYS A 359 8.32 18.19 10.73
CA LYS A 359 8.22 19.64 10.94
C LYS A 359 9.24 20.18 11.94
N LEU A 360 9.68 19.33 12.88
CA LEU A 360 10.57 19.74 13.99
C LEU A 360 12.05 19.62 13.66
N VAL A 361 12.43 18.66 12.81
CA VAL A 361 13.84 18.39 12.48
C VAL A 361 14.00 18.37 10.97
N GLU A 362 14.77 19.32 10.45
CA GLU A 362 15.07 19.43 9.02
C GLU A 362 15.92 18.24 8.55
N GLY A 363 15.55 17.66 7.40
CA GLY A 363 16.24 16.53 6.78
C GLY A 363 15.89 15.16 7.37
N LEU A 364 15.00 15.10 8.38
CA LEU A 364 14.53 13.87 9.00
C LEU A 364 13.16 13.48 8.41
N TYR A 365 13.03 12.24 7.92
CA TYR A 365 11.83 11.71 7.28
C TYR A 365 11.31 10.47 8.02
N PHE A 366 9.99 10.29 8.08
CA PHE A 366 9.36 9.09 8.60
C PHE A 366 8.55 8.39 7.51
N ALA A 367 8.67 7.07 7.40
CA ALA A 367 7.91 6.29 6.43
C ALA A 367 7.51 4.91 6.97
N GLY A 368 6.28 4.49 6.64
CA GLY A 368 5.74 3.19 7.03
C GLY A 368 5.06 3.20 8.39
N GLN A 369 5.20 2.12 9.15
CA GLN A 369 4.47 1.92 10.41
C GLN A 369 4.79 2.93 11.50
N ILE A 370 5.95 3.58 11.46
CA ILE A 370 6.30 4.69 12.36
C ILE A 370 5.25 5.83 12.29
N ASN A 371 4.54 5.94 11.17
CA ASN A 371 3.45 6.90 10.95
C ASN A 371 2.05 6.35 11.32
N GLY A 372 1.98 5.19 11.98
CA GLY A 372 0.72 4.58 12.37
C GLY A 372 -0.05 3.93 11.21
N THR A 373 0.62 3.52 10.13
CA THR A 373 0.01 2.74 9.04
C THR A 373 0.21 1.25 9.24
N THR A 374 -0.66 0.42 8.62
CA THR A 374 -0.48 -1.03 8.54
C THR A 374 -0.66 -1.51 7.11
N GLY A 375 0.33 -2.25 6.61
CA GLY A 375 0.36 -2.85 5.28
C GLY A 375 1.68 -2.61 4.57
N TYR A 376 2.10 -3.59 3.77
CA TYR A 376 3.36 -3.54 3.03
C TYR A 376 3.35 -2.44 1.97
N GLU A 377 2.21 -2.28 1.29
CA GLU A 377 2.01 -1.33 0.20
C GLU A 377 2.01 0.11 0.71
N GLU A 378 1.33 0.34 1.85
CA GLU A 378 1.35 1.64 2.52
C GLU A 378 2.75 2.01 3.00
N ALA A 379 3.52 1.02 3.49
CA ALA A 379 4.89 1.24 3.92
C ALA A 379 5.82 1.51 2.72
N ALA A 380 5.73 0.68 1.68
CA ALA A 380 6.54 0.80 0.47
C ALA A 380 6.34 2.16 -0.23
N SER A 381 5.09 2.60 -0.38
CA SER A 381 4.77 3.89 -1.01
C SER A 381 5.28 5.09 -0.22
N GLN A 382 5.15 5.07 1.11
CA GLN A 382 5.74 6.11 1.96
C GLN A 382 7.27 6.11 1.86
N GLY A 383 7.89 4.92 1.89
CA GLY A 383 9.33 4.78 1.73
C GLY A 383 9.83 5.36 0.43
N LEU A 384 9.19 5.00 -0.69
CA LEU A 384 9.51 5.53 -2.01
C LEU A 384 9.46 7.07 -2.02
N MET A 385 8.37 7.67 -1.54
CA MET A 385 8.19 9.13 -1.52
C MET A 385 9.19 9.81 -0.58
N ALA A 386 9.48 9.23 0.58
CA ALA A 386 10.47 9.76 1.51
C ALA A 386 11.89 9.71 0.92
N GLY A 387 12.27 8.60 0.27
CA GLY A 387 13.56 8.45 -0.41
C GLY A 387 13.73 9.45 -1.55
N ILE A 388 12.71 9.60 -2.39
CA ILE A 388 12.69 10.61 -3.47
C ILE A 388 12.89 12.01 -2.89
N ASN A 389 12.09 12.40 -1.91
CA ASN A 389 12.12 13.76 -1.35
C ASN A 389 13.38 14.04 -0.52
N ALA A 390 13.97 13.03 0.13
CA ALA A 390 15.26 13.15 0.79
C ALA A 390 16.36 13.45 -0.24
N HIS A 391 16.39 12.72 -1.36
CA HIS A 391 17.30 13.01 -2.47
C HIS A 391 17.11 14.42 -3.03
N LEU A 392 15.86 14.78 -3.39
CA LEU A 392 15.57 16.07 -4.00
C LEU A 392 15.99 17.23 -3.08
N LYS A 393 15.74 17.11 -1.78
CA LYS A 393 16.15 18.12 -0.79
C LYS A 393 17.66 18.25 -0.68
N VAL A 394 18.40 17.15 -0.61
CA VAL A 394 19.87 17.15 -0.51
C VAL A 394 20.50 17.82 -1.73
N HIS A 395 19.87 17.68 -2.89
CA HIS A 395 20.32 18.28 -4.15
C HIS A 395 19.63 19.62 -4.49
N GLU A 396 18.95 20.24 -3.50
CA GLU A 396 18.29 21.55 -3.64
C GLU A 396 17.29 21.64 -4.80
N LYS A 397 16.62 20.50 -5.10
CA LYS A 397 15.58 20.39 -6.12
C LYS A 397 14.19 20.57 -5.51
N ALA A 398 13.21 20.91 -6.35
CA ALA A 398 11.81 20.99 -5.95
C ALA A 398 11.29 19.64 -5.46
N PRO A 399 10.50 19.59 -4.37
CA PRO A 399 9.97 18.33 -3.85
C PRO A 399 8.92 17.72 -4.79
N LEU A 400 8.82 16.39 -4.80
CA LEU A 400 7.74 15.66 -5.44
C LEU A 400 6.60 15.47 -4.44
N ILE A 401 5.44 16.05 -4.73
CA ILE A 401 4.22 15.92 -3.94
C ILE A 401 3.12 15.44 -4.87
N LEU A 402 2.56 14.27 -4.56
CA LEU A 402 1.42 13.70 -5.29
C LEU A 402 0.11 14.20 -4.68
N LYS A 403 -0.80 14.67 -5.53
CA LYS A 403 -2.13 15.13 -5.12
C LYS A 403 -3.11 13.96 -5.01
N ARG A 404 -4.26 14.22 -4.38
CA ARG A 404 -5.32 13.22 -4.18
C ARG A 404 -6.02 12.78 -5.48
N ASP A 405 -5.99 13.61 -6.50
CA ASP A 405 -6.52 13.32 -7.86
C ASP A 405 -5.46 12.72 -8.79
N GLU A 406 -4.20 12.68 -8.37
CA GLU A 406 -3.09 12.11 -9.13
C GLU A 406 -2.74 10.68 -8.72
N ALA A 407 -2.86 10.33 -7.43
CA ALA A 407 -2.46 9.02 -6.93
C ALA A 407 -3.16 8.60 -5.64
N TYR A 408 -3.37 7.28 -5.43
CA TYR A 408 -3.68 6.70 -4.12
C TYR A 408 -2.60 7.00 -3.09
N ILE A 409 -1.33 7.06 -3.52
CA ILE A 409 -0.19 7.49 -2.68
C ILE A 409 -0.42 8.92 -2.18
N GLY A 410 -0.93 9.81 -3.04
CA GLY A 410 -1.30 11.18 -2.66
C GLY A 410 -2.44 11.21 -1.65
N VAL A 411 -3.47 10.39 -1.85
CA VAL A 411 -4.58 10.21 -0.88
C VAL A 411 -4.05 9.72 0.46
N LEU A 412 -3.18 8.71 0.46
CA LEU A 412 -2.56 8.15 1.67
C LEU A 412 -1.81 9.21 2.47
N ILE A 413 -0.89 9.90 1.84
CA ILE A 413 -0.04 10.91 2.51
C ILE A 413 -0.88 12.07 3.03
N ASP A 414 -1.80 12.58 2.22
CA ASP A 414 -2.69 13.67 2.63
C ASP A 414 -3.58 13.27 3.82
N ASP A 415 -4.18 12.07 3.81
CA ASP A 415 -4.95 11.57 4.95
C ASP A 415 -4.10 11.47 6.23
N LEU A 416 -2.86 10.97 6.13
CA LEU A 416 -1.96 10.85 7.28
C LEU A 416 -1.66 12.20 7.93
N ILE A 417 -1.26 13.17 7.14
CA ILE A 417 -0.78 14.47 7.67
C ILE A 417 -1.91 15.43 8.06
N THR A 418 -3.11 15.27 7.48
CA THR A 418 -4.26 16.14 7.76
C THR A 418 -5.23 15.56 8.78
N LYS A 419 -5.53 14.26 8.71
CA LYS A 419 -6.47 13.58 9.61
C LYS A 419 -5.78 12.92 10.80
N GLY A 420 -4.47 12.60 10.65
CA GLY A 420 -3.73 11.83 11.64
C GLY A 420 -4.16 10.36 11.71
N THR A 421 -3.63 9.65 12.71
CA THR A 421 -3.88 8.23 12.94
C THR A 421 -4.20 7.99 14.41
N GLU A 422 -5.48 7.90 14.77
CA GLU A 422 -5.90 7.47 16.10
C GLU A 422 -5.89 5.95 16.23
N GLU A 423 -6.16 5.24 15.13
CA GLU A 423 -6.05 3.79 14.95
C GLU A 423 -5.14 3.49 13.75
N PRO A 424 -4.54 2.28 13.65
CA PRO A 424 -3.68 1.94 12.52
C PRO A 424 -4.38 2.18 11.18
N TYR A 425 -3.81 3.10 10.37
CA TYR A 425 -4.36 3.50 9.08
C TYR A 425 -4.20 2.37 8.05
N ARG A 426 -5.23 2.18 7.25
CA ARG A 426 -5.23 1.26 6.10
C ARG A 426 -5.93 1.90 4.92
N MET A 427 -5.38 1.71 3.72
CA MET A 427 -5.97 2.21 2.49
C MET A 427 -7.18 1.36 2.05
N PHE A 428 -8.22 2.04 1.59
CA PHE A 428 -9.42 1.48 0.96
C PHE A 428 -9.82 2.34 -0.23
N THR A 429 -10.53 1.73 -1.18
CA THR A 429 -11.06 2.46 -2.34
C THR A 429 -12.03 3.59 -1.96
N SER A 430 -12.71 3.47 -0.81
CA SER A 430 -13.62 4.50 -0.30
C SER A 430 -12.92 5.78 0.17
N ARG A 431 -11.60 5.76 0.37
CA ARG A 431 -10.83 6.94 0.76
C ARG A 431 -10.51 7.86 -0.41
N ALA A 432 -10.50 7.31 -1.62
CA ALA A 432 -10.25 8.07 -2.84
C ALA A 432 -11.56 8.61 -3.43
N GLU A 433 -11.62 9.91 -3.62
CA GLU A 433 -12.76 10.62 -4.21
C GLU A 433 -12.84 10.39 -5.72
N TYR A 434 -11.68 10.25 -6.38
CA TYR A 434 -11.51 10.20 -7.84
C TYR A 434 -11.11 8.81 -8.33
N ARG A 435 -11.82 7.75 -7.89
CA ARG A 435 -11.46 6.35 -8.17
C ARG A 435 -11.39 6.00 -9.65
N THR A 436 -12.23 6.63 -10.47
CA THR A 436 -12.26 6.40 -11.91
C THR A 436 -11.02 6.99 -12.61
N LEU A 437 -10.42 8.02 -12.03
CA LEU A 437 -9.14 8.57 -12.49
C LEU A 437 -7.94 7.74 -11.98
N LEU A 438 -8.04 7.20 -10.76
CA LEU A 438 -6.94 6.53 -10.05
C LEU A 438 -6.96 5.00 -10.23
N ARG A 439 -7.18 4.53 -11.46
CA ARG A 439 -7.23 3.08 -11.73
C ARG A 439 -5.85 2.45 -11.69
N GLN A 440 -5.83 1.12 -11.45
CA GLN A 440 -4.60 0.32 -11.46
C GLN A 440 -3.97 0.19 -12.86
N ASP A 441 -4.79 0.27 -13.90
CA ASP A 441 -4.41 0.10 -15.29
C ASP A 441 -3.73 1.32 -15.91
N ASN A 442 -3.91 2.51 -15.33
CA ASN A 442 -3.42 3.79 -15.85
C ASN A 442 -2.43 4.52 -14.94
N ALA A 443 -1.86 3.86 -13.95
CA ALA A 443 -0.92 4.50 -13.03
C ALA A 443 0.34 4.98 -13.76
N ASP A 444 0.78 4.26 -14.79
CA ASP A 444 1.89 4.65 -15.66
C ASP A 444 1.59 5.98 -16.40
N PHE A 445 0.40 6.15 -16.96
CA PHE A 445 0.01 7.41 -17.63
C PHE A 445 0.07 8.63 -16.71
N ARG A 446 -0.27 8.44 -15.44
CA ARG A 446 -0.31 9.52 -14.44
C ARG A 446 1.05 9.84 -13.84
N LEU A 447 1.90 8.84 -13.60
CA LEU A 447 3.06 8.96 -12.71
C LEU A 447 4.41 8.78 -13.39
N THR A 448 4.51 7.97 -14.46
CA THR A 448 5.78 7.72 -15.13
C THR A 448 6.40 8.99 -15.72
N PRO A 449 5.65 9.92 -16.36
CA PRO A 449 6.25 11.16 -16.88
C PRO A 449 6.92 11.99 -15.78
N MET A 450 6.23 12.24 -14.66
CA MET A 450 6.80 13.02 -13.55
C MET A 450 7.99 12.33 -12.87
N SER A 451 7.98 11.00 -12.82
CA SER A 451 9.09 10.24 -12.29
C SER A 451 10.30 10.24 -13.21
N HIS A 452 10.07 10.24 -14.52
CA HIS A 452 11.13 10.38 -15.50
C HIS A 452 11.78 11.77 -15.44
N GLU A 453 10.98 12.83 -15.27
CA GLU A 453 11.46 14.21 -15.14
C GLU A 453 12.43 14.39 -13.97
N ILE A 454 12.17 13.73 -12.82
CA ILE A 454 13.10 13.75 -11.68
C ILE A 454 14.29 12.80 -11.85
N GLY A 455 14.27 11.89 -12.84
CA GLY A 455 15.34 10.96 -13.17
C GLY A 455 15.22 9.56 -12.56
N LEU A 456 14.07 9.18 -11.98
CA LEU A 456 13.89 7.87 -11.35
C LEU A 456 13.34 6.83 -12.33
N ALA A 457 12.27 7.12 -13.05
CA ALA A 457 11.77 6.23 -14.09
C ALA A 457 12.68 6.29 -15.33
N SER A 458 13.06 5.12 -15.85
CA SER A 458 13.94 5.00 -17.00
C SER A 458 13.26 5.47 -18.31
N GLU A 459 14.06 5.87 -19.28
CA GLU A 459 13.63 6.16 -20.65
C GLU A 459 12.81 4.99 -21.27
N ALA A 460 13.20 3.76 -21.00
CA ALA A 460 12.47 2.58 -21.49
C ALA A 460 11.03 2.51 -20.93
N ARG A 461 10.85 2.85 -19.65
CA ARG A 461 9.52 2.92 -19.03
C ARG A 461 8.67 4.03 -19.65
N LEU A 462 9.26 5.20 -19.89
CA LEU A 462 8.56 6.33 -20.52
C LEU A 462 8.09 5.94 -21.93
N ARG A 463 8.99 5.43 -22.77
CA ARG A 463 8.65 5.00 -24.15
C ARG A 463 7.57 3.91 -24.19
N ARG A 464 7.61 2.94 -23.27
CA ARG A 464 6.57 1.92 -23.17
C ARG A 464 5.21 2.55 -22.85
N MET A 465 5.17 3.44 -21.88
CA MET A 465 3.96 4.17 -21.51
C MET A 465 3.42 5.00 -22.68
N GLU A 466 4.28 5.75 -23.37
CA GLU A 466 3.90 6.56 -24.55
C GLU A 466 3.35 5.66 -25.68
N LYS A 467 3.99 4.51 -25.96
CA LYS A 467 3.48 3.54 -26.93
C LYS A 467 2.07 3.08 -26.56
N LYS A 468 1.89 2.63 -25.31
CA LYS A 468 0.59 2.15 -24.79
C LYS A 468 -0.49 3.24 -24.91
N LEU A 469 -0.17 4.49 -24.55
CA LEU A 469 -1.10 5.61 -24.65
C LEU A 469 -1.48 5.88 -26.12
N ASN A 470 -0.49 6.10 -26.98
CA ASN A 470 -0.72 6.41 -28.38
C ASN A 470 -1.50 5.32 -29.13
N GLU A 471 -1.13 4.05 -28.91
CA GLU A 471 -1.80 2.95 -29.60
C GLU A 471 -3.22 2.72 -29.08
N SER A 472 -3.48 2.93 -27.78
CA SER A 472 -4.84 2.86 -27.24
C SER A 472 -5.74 4.00 -27.77
N GLU A 473 -5.20 5.22 -27.94
CA GLU A 473 -5.93 6.32 -28.57
C GLU A 473 -6.24 6.06 -30.05
N LYS A 474 -5.29 5.51 -30.80
CA LYS A 474 -5.52 5.10 -32.19
C LYS A 474 -6.59 4.00 -32.30
N MET A 475 -6.58 3.03 -31.39
CA MET A 475 -7.60 1.99 -31.36
C MET A 475 -9.00 2.55 -31.07
N VAL A 476 -9.12 3.50 -30.14
CA VAL A 476 -10.39 4.21 -29.88
C VAL A 476 -10.85 5.02 -31.10
N ALA A 477 -9.92 5.70 -31.79
CA ALA A 477 -10.21 6.41 -33.02
C ALA A 477 -10.70 5.45 -34.14
N PHE A 478 -10.05 4.29 -34.29
CA PHE A 478 -10.49 3.24 -35.20
C PHE A 478 -11.93 2.82 -34.92
N PHE A 479 -12.33 2.59 -33.66
CA PHE A 479 -13.71 2.26 -33.31
C PHE A 479 -14.69 3.40 -33.62
N ARG A 480 -14.29 4.66 -33.50
CA ARG A 480 -15.11 5.84 -33.83
C ARG A 480 -15.30 6.03 -35.32
N GLU A 481 -14.30 5.74 -36.10
CA GLU A 481 -14.29 5.96 -37.55
C GLU A 481 -14.89 4.78 -38.32
N THR A 482 -14.70 3.55 -37.82
CA THR A 482 -15.17 2.33 -38.49
C THR A 482 -16.66 2.12 -38.30
N SER A 483 -17.35 1.85 -39.43
CA SER A 483 -18.77 1.52 -39.45
C SER A 483 -18.99 0.03 -39.60
N VAL A 484 -20.05 -0.47 -38.97
CA VAL A 484 -20.51 -1.87 -39.04
C VAL A 484 -21.91 -1.95 -39.64
N SER A 485 -22.17 -3.01 -40.37
CA SER A 485 -23.47 -3.28 -40.98
C SER A 485 -24.40 -4.03 -40.02
N VAL A 486 -25.68 -4.00 -40.31
CA VAL A 486 -26.71 -4.76 -39.59
C VAL A 486 -26.41 -6.26 -39.61
N ALA A 487 -25.98 -6.78 -40.78
CA ALA A 487 -25.72 -8.20 -40.99
C ALA A 487 -24.53 -8.70 -40.15
N GLU A 488 -23.48 -7.89 -39.99
CA GLU A 488 -22.29 -8.23 -39.18
C GLU A 488 -22.57 -8.14 -37.68
N THR A 489 -23.44 -7.22 -37.26
CA THR A 489 -23.58 -6.80 -35.87
C THR A 489 -24.71 -7.53 -35.13
N ASN A 490 -25.89 -7.71 -35.77
CA ASN A 490 -27.06 -8.26 -35.09
C ASN A 490 -26.88 -9.67 -34.56
N PRO A 491 -26.18 -10.60 -35.22
CA PRO A 491 -25.92 -11.93 -34.66
C PRO A 491 -25.15 -11.86 -33.31
N ILE A 492 -24.25 -10.88 -33.16
CA ILE A 492 -23.49 -10.66 -31.92
C ILE A 492 -24.40 -10.05 -30.84
N LEU A 493 -25.20 -9.06 -31.21
CA LEU A 493 -26.12 -8.39 -30.28
C LEU A 493 -27.22 -9.32 -29.75
N GLU A 494 -27.79 -10.15 -30.63
CA GLU A 494 -28.80 -11.15 -30.27
C GLU A 494 -28.24 -12.21 -29.34
N ALA A 495 -27.01 -12.71 -29.60
CA ALA A 495 -26.32 -13.65 -28.72
C ALA A 495 -26.04 -13.10 -27.32
N LYS A 496 -25.99 -11.79 -27.17
CA LYS A 496 -25.80 -11.07 -25.89
C LYS A 496 -27.11 -10.47 -25.34
N GLU A 497 -28.25 -10.87 -25.87
CA GLU A 497 -29.57 -10.41 -25.42
C GLU A 497 -29.70 -8.88 -25.36
N THR A 498 -29.09 -8.17 -26.32
CA THR A 498 -29.16 -6.71 -26.43
C THR A 498 -29.86 -6.29 -27.72
N ALA A 499 -30.46 -5.10 -27.73
CA ALA A 499 -31.29 -4.63 -28.83
C ALA A 499 -30.51 -4.61 -30.17
N PRO A 500 -31.04 -5.21 -31.26
CA PRO A 500 -30.44 -5.17 -32.58
C PRO A 500 -30.38 -3.74 -33.12
N ILE A 501 -29.46 -3.48 -34.04
CA ILE A 501 -29.41 -2.23 -34.79
C ILE A 501 -30.32 -2.34 -36.06
N THR A 502 -30.95 -1.24 -36.44
CA THR A 502 -31.85 -1.17 -37.62
C THR A 502 -31.14 -0.63 -38.86
N GLN A 503 -30.03 0.01 -38.70
CA GLN A 503 -29.16 0.57 -39.75
C GLN A 503 -27.70 0.44 -39.35
N GLY A 504 -26.79 0.60 -40.30
CA GLY A 504 -25.34 0.62 -39.99
C GLY A 504 -25.00 1.70 -38.97
N ASP A 505 -24.11 1.40 -38.06
CA ASP A 505 -23.69 2.32 -36.98
C ASP A 505 -22.15 2.28 -36.82
N LYS A 506 -21.61 3.13 -35.95
CA LYS A 506 -20.19 3.15 -35.60
C LYS A 506 -19.85 2.03 -34.61
N MET A 507 -18.71 1.39 -34.79
CA MET A 507 -18.22 0.36 -33.85
C MET A 507 -18.17 0.88 -32.42
N PHE A 508 -17.78 2.14 -32.22
CA PHE A 508 -17.75 2.80 -30.91
C PHE A 508 -19.09 2.69 -30.17
N LYS A 509 -20.21 2.92 -30.87
CA LYS A 509 -21.55 2.83 -30.25
C LYS A 509 -21.93 1.38 -29.91
N VAL A 510 -21.55 0.43 -30.72
CA VAL A 510 -21.78 -0.99 -30.47
C VAL A 510 -20.96 -1.42 -29.25
N PHE A 511 -19.67 -1.10 -29.23
CA PHE A 511 -18.75 -1.48 -28.15
C PHE A 511 -19.05 -0.75 -26.82
N SER A 512 -19.62 0.45 -26.85
CA SER A 512 -20.03 1.17 -25.64
C SER A 512 -21.19 0.50 -24.87
N ARG A 513 -21.87 -0.49 -25.45
CA ARG A 513 -22.94 -1.24 -24.76
C ARG A 513 -22.37 -2.10 -23.64
N PRO A 514 -23.00 -2.13 -22.44
CA PRO A 514 -22.50 -2.91 -21.31
C PRO A 514 -22.35 -4.41 -21.57
N GLN A 515 -23.21 -4.99 -22.45
CA GLN A 515 -23.25 -6.41 -22.76
C GLN A 515 -22.15 -6.86 -23.73
N ILE A 516 -21.60 -5.93 -24.51
CA ILE A 516 -20.59 -6.21 -25.53
C ILE A 516 -19.20 -6.05 -24.93
N ASP A 517 -18.40 -7.08 -24.97
CA ASP A 517 -17.02 -7.09 -24.47
C ASP A 517 -16.00 -7.15 -25.63
N LEU A 518 -14.71 -7.15 -25.26
CA LEU A 518 -13.64 -7.21 -26.24
C LEU A 518 -13.68 -8.52 -27.07
N GLU A 519 -14.07 -9.66 -26.47
CA GLU A 519 -14.19 -10.93 -27.19
C GLU A 519 -15.25 -10.86 -28.29
N ASP A 520 -16.33 -10.10 -28.05
CA ASP A 520 -17.33 -9.84 -29.07
C ASP A 520 -16.82 -8.95 -30.20
N MET A 521 -16.01 -7.94 -29.87
CA MET A 521 -15.39 -7.08 -30.88
C MET A 521 -14.41 -7.84 -31.75
N MET A 522 -13.73 -8.86 -31.22
CA MET A 522 -12.85 -9.75 -31.96
C MET A 522 -13.59 -10.63 -32.99
N LYS A 523 -14.93 -10.69 -33.00
CA LYS A 523 -15.71 -11.37 -34.04
C LYS A 523 -15.78 -10.57 -35.34
N PHE A 524 -15.54 -9.26 -35.31
CA PHE A 524 -15.44 -8.42 -36.50
C PHE A 524 -14.08 -8.58 -37.18
N GLU A 525 -14.08 -8.95 -38.47
CA GLU A 525 -12.85 -9.17 -39.23
C GLU A 525 -11.97 -7.93 -39.27
N LYS A 526 -12.58 -6.75 -39.44
CA LYS A 526 -11.90 -5.42 -39.43
C LYS A 526 -11.11 -5.16 -38.13
N VAL A 527 -11.58 -5.70 -37.01
CA VAL A 527 -10.90 -5.55 -35.69
C VAL A 527 -9.67 -6.45 -35.66
N LYS A 528 -9.79 -7.70 -36.13
CA LYS A 528 -8.64 -8.62 -36.19
C LYS A 528 -7.55 -8.09 -37.14
N GLU A 529 -7.94 -7.65 -38.34
CA GLU A 529 -7.03 -7.06 -39.31
C GLU A 529 -6.30 -5.85 -38.72
N TYR A 530 -7.02 -4.98 -37.99
CA TYR A 530 -6.40 -3.81 -37.35
C TYR A 530 -5.39 -4.21 -36.28
N ILE A 531 -5.74 -5.18 -35.41
CA ILE A 531 -4.86 -5.69 -34.35
C ILE A 531 -3.59 -6.30 -34.93
N GLU A 532 -3.71 -7.15 -35.96
CA GLU A 532 -2.57 -7.80 -36.62
C GLU A 532 -1.67 -6.76 -37.33
N ALA A 533 -2.27 -5.81 -38.03
CA ALA A 533 -1.53 -4.79 -38.78
C ALA A 533 -0.76 -3.81 -37.89
N ASN A 534 -1.21 -3.58 -36.64
CA ASN A 534 -0.62 -2.59 -35.73
C ASN A 534 0.05 -3.22 -34.50
N ASP A 535 0.20 -4.55 -34.42
CA ASP A 535 0.80 -5.27 -33.29
C ASP A 535 0.21 -4.82 -31.93
N VAL A 536 -1.13 -4.79 -31.87
CA VAL A 536 -1.88 -4.32 -30.69
C VAL A 536 -1.91 -5.41 -29.63
N ASP A 537 -1.31 -5.16 -28.48
CA ASP A 537 -1.27 -6.10 -27.36
C ASP A 537 -2.53 -6.03 -26.46
N GLN A 538 -2.62 -6.96 -25.51
CA GLN A 538 -3.76 -7.08 -24.61
C GLN A 538 -3.94 -5.84 -23.70
N GLU A 539 -2.85 -5.20 -23.27
CA GLU A 539 -2.91 -3.99 -22.43
C GLU A 539 -3.50 -2.80 -23.19
N ILE A 540 -3.15 -2.66 -24.46
CA ILE A 540 -3.69 -1.61 -25.35
C ILE A 540 -5.19 -1.83 -25.58
N LEU A 541 -5.60 -3.10 -25.84
CA LEU A 541 -7.01 -3.46 -26.04
C LEU A 541 -7.85 -3.18 -24.79
N GLU A 542 -7.35 -3.54 -23.60
CA GLU A 542 -8.02 -3.27 -22.33
C GLU A 542 -8.17 -1.76 -22.08
N GLN A 543 -7.13 -0.96 -22.36
CA GLN A 543 -7.20 0.49 -22.27
C GLN A 543 -8.24 1.08 -23.23
N ALA A 544 -8.28 0.61 -24.48
CA ALA A 544 -9.26 1.05 -25.47
C ALA A 544 -10.69 0.70 -25.02
N GLU A 545 -10.94 -0.51 -24.49
CA GLU A 545 -12.24 -0.91 -23.95
C GLU A 545 -12.67 0.01 -22.80
N ILE A 546 -11.77 0.26 -21.82
CA ILE A 546 -12.06 1.16 -20.69
C ILE A 546 -12.39 2.57 -21.18
N GLN A 547 -11.63 3.11 -22.12
CA GLN A 547 -11.88 4.43 -22.69
C GLN A 547 -13.23 4.50 -23.43
N VAL A 548 -13.60 3.47 -24.19
CA VAL A 548 -14.88 3.42 -24.90
C VAL A 548 -16.05 3.38 -23.92
N LYS A 549 -15.98 2.49 -22.91
CA LYS A 549 -17.11 2.22 -22.00
C LYS A 549 -17.27 3.24 -20.88
N TYR A 550 -16.18 3.83 -20.42
CA TYR A 550 -16.18 4.67 -19.22
C TYR A 550 -15.84 6.15 -19.50
N SER A 551 -15.70 6.57 -20.77
CA SER A 551 -15.33 7.94 -21.16
C SER A 551 -16.20 9.00 -20.47
N GLY A 552 -17.52 8.85 -20.45
CA GLY A 552 -18.42 9.81 -19.80
C GLY A 552 -18.24 9.92 -18.28
N TYR A 553 -17.94 8.81 -17.62
CA TYR A 553 -17.64 8.80 -16.16
C TYR A 553 -16.29 9.45 -15.87
N ILE A 554 -15.26 9.12 -16.69
CA ILE A 554 -13.91 9.68 -16.58
C ILE A 554 -13.95 11.20 -16.76
N GLU A 555 -14.65 11.69 -17.79
CA GLU A 555 -14.79 13.12 -18.07
C GLU A 555 -15.52 13.86 -16.93
N LYS A 556 -16.62 13.30 -16.46
CA LYS A 556 -17.36 13.87 -15.33
C LYS A 556 -16.51 13.97 -14.06
N GLU A 557 -15.75 12.92 -13.75
CA GLU A 557 -14.89 12.90 -12.56
C GLU A 557 -13.72 13.87 -12.69
N ARG A 558 -13.13 13.98 -13.89
CA ARG A 558 -12.09 14.98 -14.20
C ARG A 558 -12.59 16.40 -14.00
N ASN A 559 -13.76 16.72 -14.56
CA ASN A 559 -14.38 18.04 -14.37
C ASN A 559 -14.68 18.36 -12.89
N ASN A 560 -14.99 17.34 -12.08
CA ASN A 560 -15.17 17.52 -10.64
C ASN A 560 -13.84 17.75 -9.92
N ALA A 561 -12.78 17.02 -10.29
CA ALA A 561 -11.45 17.21 -9.76
C ALA A 561 -10.93 18.63 -10.07
N ASP A 562 -11.05 19.10 -11.31
CA ASP A 562 -10.63 20.44 -11.72
C ASP A 562 -11.32 21.55 -10.93
N LYS A 563 -12.61 21.37 -10.58
CA LYS A 563 -13.32 22.35 -9.73
C LYS A 563 -12.77 22.41 -8.30
N LEU A 564 -12.37 21.30 -7.74
CA LEU A 564 -11.84 21.23 -6.39
C LEU A 564 -10.35 21.64 -6.32
N THR A 565 -9.59 21.47 -7.40
CA THR A 565 -8.20 21.93 -7.52
C THR A 565 -8.09 23.45 -7.27
N ARG A 566 -9.11 24.25 -7.57
CA ARG A 566 -9.14 25.69 -7.25
C ARG A 566 -9.01 25.96 -5.73
N LEU A 567 -9.53 25.09 -4.87
CA LEU A 567 -9.37 25.22 -3.42
C LEU A 567 -7.97 24.76 -2.94
N GLU A 568 -7.31 23.88 -3.68
CA GLU A 568 -5.91 23.49 -3.44
C GLU A 568 -4.92 24.62 -3.79
N GLU A 569 -5.29 25.51 -4.70
CA GLU A 569 -4.48 26.69 -5.06
C GLU A 569 -4.55 27.81 -4.02
N VAL A 570 -5.58 27.81 -3.17
CA VAL A 570 -5.73 28.83 -2.11
C VAL A 570 -4.83 28.46 -0.93
N LYS A 571 -3.62 29.01 -0.93
CA LYS A 571 -2.62 28.80 0.15
C LYS A 571 -2.98 29.58 1.40
N ILE A 572 -2.75 28.95 2.54
CA ILE A 572 -2.82 29.56 3.86
C ILE A 572 -1.40 30.00 4.25
N PRO A 573 -1.16 31.27 4.65
CA PRO A 573 0.15 31.71 5.10
C PRO A 573 0.69 30.88 6.27
N GLU A 574 1.97 30.52 6.26
CA GLU A 574 2.60 29.69 7.31
C GLU A 574 2.39 30.23 8.72
N ASN A 575 2.45 31.55 8.88
CA ASN A 575 2.30 32.21 10.17
C ASN A 575 0.86 32.68 10.45
N PHE A 576 -0.14 32.07 9.80
CA PHE A 576 -1.54 32.44 9.98
C PHE A 576 -2.01 32.16 11.42
N ASP A 577 -2.59 33.17 12.06
CA ASP A 577 -3.08 33.07 13.44
C ASP A 577 -4.59 32.81 13.48
N TYR A 578 -4.97 31.55 13.61
CA TYR A 578 -6.38 31.11 13.65
C TYR A 578 -7.13 31.63 14.88
N ASN A 579 -6.43 32.04 15.97
CA ASN A 579 -7.06 32.55 17.19
C ASN A 579 -7.70 33.92 16.98
N LYS A 580 -7.26 34.67 15.97
CA LYS A 580 -7.83 35.98 15.62
C LYS A 580 -9.24 35.89 15.04
N ILE A 581 -9.65 34.74 14.54
CA ILE A 581 -10.97 34.54 13.91
C ILE A 581 -12.02 34.24 15.00
N LYS A 582 -12.74 35.24 15.46
CA LYS A 582 -13.70 35.09 16.57
C LYS A 582 -14.85 34.12 16.25
N SER A 583 -15.32 34.11 15.01
CA SER A 583 -16.47 33.32 14.53
C SER A 583 -16.18 31.87 14.18
N MET A 584 -14.92 31.43 14.28
CA MET A 584 -14.52 30.02 14.07
C MET A 584 -14.71 29.20 15.35
N SER A 585 -15.11 27.92 15.22
CA SER A 585 -15.24 27.01 16.37
C SER A 585 -13.92 26.83 17.13
N ILE A 586 -14.00 26.58 18.44
CA ILE A 586 -12.82 26.35 19.28
C ILE A 586 -12.05 25.13 18.81
N GLU A 587 -12.76 24.06 18.47
CA GLU A 587 -12.16 22.82 17.96
C GLU A 587 -11.40 23.06 16.65
N ALA A 588 -12.01 23.77 15.70
CA ALA A 588 -11.35 24.09 14.43
C ALA A 588 -10.08 24.93 14.65
N LYS A 589 -10.12 25.94 15.53
CA LYS A 589 -8.93 26.75 15.88
C LYS A 589 -7.79 25.90 16.42
N GLN A 590 -8.09 25.03 17.37
CA GLN A 590 -7.09 24.16 17.99
C GLN A 590 -6.47 23.22 16.96
N LYS A 591 -7.30 22.57 16.13
CA LYS A 591 -6.83 21.62 15.11
C LYS A 591 -6.07 22.31 13.98
N LEU A 592 -6.55 23.41 13.47
CA LEU A 592 -5.86 24.19 12.43
C LEU A 592 -4.53 24.75 12.94
N SER A 593 -4.47 25.21 14.18
CA SER A 593 -3.23 25.68 14.80
C SER A 593 -2.21 24.57 15.02
N LYS A 594 -2.66 23.36 15.35
CA LYS A 594 -1.80 22.18 15.56
C LYS A 594 -1.30 21.60 14.22
N ILE A 595 -2.21 21.40 13.27
CA ILE A 595 -1.92 20.71 12.00
C ILE A 595 -1.22 21.64 11.00
N ARG A 596 -1.56 22.93 11.00
CA ARG A 596 -1.00 23.95 10.09
C ARG A 596 -1.15 23.55 8.61
N PRO A 597 -2.40 23.37 8.11
CA PRO A 597 -2.63 23.04 6.72
C PRO A 597 -2.08 24.12 5.79
N VAL A 598 -1.55 23.72 4.65
CA VAL A 598 -0.95 24.63 3.65
C VAL A 598 -1.99 25.25 2.72
N THR A 599 -3.13 24.55 2.53
CA THR A 599 -4.20 25.01 1.63
C THR A 599 -5.57 24.95 2.30
N ILE A 600 -6.53 25.70 1.74
CA ILE A 600 -7.94 25.67 2.20
C ILE A 600 -8.55 24.29 2.03
N SER A 601 -8.23 23.60 0.94
CA SER A 601 -8.70 22.24 0.72
C SER A 601 -8.20 21.27 1.79
N GLN A 602 -6.94 21.37 2.21
CA GLN A 602 -6.42 20.60 3.33
C GLN A 602 -7.12 20.92 4.64
N ALA A 603 -7.32 22.22 4.92
CA ALA A 603 -8.06 22.66 6.10
C ALA A 603 -9.47 22.04 6.16
N SER A 604 -10.16 21.94 5.02
CA SER A 604 -11.51 21.36 4.93
C SER A 604 -11.57 19.86 5.20
N ARG A 605 -10.46 19.14 5.05
CA ARG A 605 -10.36 17.69 5.29
C ARG A 605 -10.02 17.33 6.73
N ILE A 606 -9.64 18.30 7.55
CA ILE A 606 -9.30 18.08 8.97
C ILE A 606 -10.59 17.75 9.73
N SER A 607 -10.60 16.62 10.43
CA SER A 607 -11.72 16.22 11.28
C SER A 607 -11.99 17.26 12.36
N GLY A 608 -13.24 17.72 12.48
CA GLY A 608 -13.65 18.79 13.41
C GLY A 608 -13.55 20.20 12.85
N VAL A 609 -13.17 20.35 11.57
CA VAL A 609 -13.30 21.62 10.83
C VAL A 609 -14.54 21.51 9.93
N SER A 610 -15.52 22.35 10.19
CA SER A 610 -16.80 22.36 9.47
C SER A 610 -16.73 23.20 8.17
N PRO A 611 -17.65 22.98 7.20
CA PRO A 611 -17.77 23.87 6.04
C PRO A 611 -17.98 25.35 6.43
N SER A 612 -18.64 25.61 7.54
CA SER A 612 -18.83 26.95 8.10
C SER A 612 -17.49 27.56 8.54
N ASP A 613 -16.62 26.79 9.22
CA ASP A 613 -15.29 27.25 9.62
C ASP A 613 -14.42 27.59 8.39
N ILE A 614 -14.52 26.80 7.31
CA ILE A 614 -13.83 27.07 6.04
C ILE A 614 -14.34 28.36 5.38
N SER A 615 -15.67 28.57 5.35
CA SER A 615 -16.25 29.80 4.80
C SER A 615 -15.75 31.05 5.57
N VAL A 616 -15.73 30.96 6.89
CA VAL A 616 -15.20 32.02 7.77
C VAL A 616 -13.71 32.27 7.51
N LEU A 617 -12.92 31.22 7.33
CA LEU A 617 -11.49 31.32 7.03
C LEU A 617 -11.26 32.01 5.67
N LEU A 618 -11.99 31.64 4.63
CA LEU A 618 -11.92 32.27 3.32
C LEU A 618 -12.25 33.77 3.37
N ILE A 619 -13.34 34.14 4.05
CA ILE A 619 -13.73 35.55 4.24
C ILE A 619 -12.63 36.33 4.97
N TYR A 620 -12.05 35.74 6.03
CA TYR A 620 -10.99 36.39 6.78
C TYR A 620 -9.69 36.55 5.97
N MET A 621 -9.44 35.66 5.01
CA MET A 621 -8.33 35.76 4.06
C MET A 621 -8.63 36.70 2.87
N GLY A 622 -9.81 37.36 2.81
CA GLY A 622 -10.19 38.26 1.74
C GLY A 622 -10.54 37.57 0.41
N ARG A 623 -11.04 36.35 0.48
CA ARG A 623 -11.38 35.49 -0.66
C ARG A 623 -12.90 35.19 -0.71
#